data_ffeae6aed4a62d34c62e6804cc235b92
#
_entry.id   ffeae6aed4a62d34c62e6804cc235b92
#
_cell.length_a   1.000
_cell.length_b   1.000
_cell.length_c   1.000
_cell.angle_alpha   90.00
_cell.angle_beta   90.00
_cell.angle_gamma   90.00
#
_symmetry.space_group_name_H-M   'P 1'
#
loop_
_entity.id
_entity.type
_entity.pdbx_description
1 polymer ?
#
loop_
_entity_poly.entity_id
_entity_poly.type
_entity_poly.pdbx_seq_one_letter_code
_entity_poly.pdbx_strand_id
1 'polypeptide(L)'
;DGNHYVGGSLSYPNPKHPTEILDDLRVRVFAMSDGTDNGIVVHAVLDAYGLAAKDVREIRSRIAGFIKNKNIVSVNISTLHQHSAIDTLGLNGDLNKVLFENTFKNAVGMDPSTLHNGQNKEYMEHLYKTTADTIVAAVNNMEPGEMYFSQTDVHEYIRDKRDPQTFDPNLNRLC
;
A
#
# COMPACT_ATOMS: atom_id res chain seq x y z
N ASP A 1 1.80 20.45 7.88
CA ASP A 1 0.53 21.13 7.62
C ASP A 1 -0.57 20.22 8.12
N GLY A 2 -1.45 20.46 8.95
CA GLY A 2 -2.43 19.56 9.57
C GLY A 2 -3.35 18.75 8.63
N ASN A 3 -3.03 18.64 7.34
CA ASN A 3 -3.83 17.99 6.31
C ASN A 3 -3.49 16.53 6.04
N HIS A 4 -2.44 16.02 6.69
CA HIS A 4 -2.02 14.63 6.55
C HIS A 4 -2.06 13.93 7.90
N TYR A 5 -2.51 12.69 7.91
CA TYR A 5 -2.52 11.80 9.06
C TYR A 5 -1.54 10.66 8.84
N VAL A 6 -0.93 10.17 9.92
CA VAL A 6 -0.06 8.99 9.88
C VAL A 6 -0.93 7.74 9.98
N GLY A 7 -0.78 6.83 9.03
CA GLY A 7 -1.51 5.58 8.97
C GLY A 7 -1.06 4.56 10.02
N GLY A 8 -1.97 3.66 10.39
CA GLY A 8 -1.68 2.51 11.24
C GLY A 8 -1.57 2.78 12.74
N SER A 9 -1.68 4.03 13.16
CA SER A 9 -1.68 4.39 14.57
C SER A 9 -3.08 4.83 14.98
N LEU A 10 -3.86 3.92 15.55
CA LEU A 10 -5.15 4.25 16.16
C LEU A 10 -4.93 5.10 17.42
N SER A 11 -4.40 6.29 17.27
CA SER A 11 -4.10 7.19 18.38
C SER A 11 -5.30 8.09 18.65
N TYR A 12 -6.22 7.57 19.43
CA TYR A 12 -7.31 8.34 20.01
C TYR A 12 -6.87 8.90 21.40
N PRO A 13 -7.26 10.12 21.80
CA PRO A 13 -8.06 11.10 21.06
C PRO A 13 -7.26 11.97 20.08
N ASN A 14 -5.96 11.82 19.99
CA ASN A 14 -5.08 12.69 19.24
C ASN A 14 -4.53 11.98 18.00
N PRO A 15 -5.12 12.16 16.81
CA PRO A 15 -4.57 11.62 15.59
C PRO A 15 -3.15 12.17 15.37
N LYS A 16 -2.25 11.32 14.88
CA LYS A 16 -0.87 11.73 14.61
C LYS A 16 -0.77 12.38 13.24
N HIS A 17 -0.15 13.54 13.22
CA HIS A 17 0.26 14.21 11.99
C HIS A 17 1.76 14.02 11.77
N PRO A 18 2.22 13.89 10.53
CA PRO A 18 3.65 13.84 10.24
C PRO A 18 4.29 15.19 10.59
N THR A 19 5.42 15.14 11.29
CA THR A 19 6.17 16.33 11.72
C THR A 19 7.41 16.58 10.85
N GLU A 20 7.95 15.50 10.28
CA GLU A 20 9.13 15.54 9.41
C GLU A 20 9.12 14.38 8.43
N ILE A 21 9.91 14.49 7.37
CA ILE A 21 10.15 13.44 6.40
C ILE A 21 11.58 12.95 6.65
N LEU A 22 11.70 11.68 7.09
CA LEU A 22 13.02 11.04 7.29
C LEU A 22 13.49 10.37 6.00
N ASP A 23 12.58 9.71 5.30
CA ASP A 23 12.81 9.01 4.04
C ASP A 23 11.62 9.18 3.09
N ASP A 24 11.88 9.14 1.79
CA ASP A 24 10.84 9.12 0.78
C ASP A 24 10.06 7.81 0.78
N LEU A 25 8.74 7.90 0.72
CA LEU A 25 7.88 6.75 0.47
C LEU A 25 8.02 6.32 -0.99
N ARG A 26 8.14 5.02 -1.23
CA ARG A 26 8.46 4.47 -2.55
C ARG A 26 7.40 3.51 -3.06
N VAL A 27 7.28 3.48 -4.36
CA VAL A 27 6.64 2.40 -5.11
C VAL A 27 7.76 1.60 -5.79
N ARG A 28 7.81 0.30 -5.52
CA ARG A 28 8.74 -0.62 -6.17
C ARG A 28 7.94 -1.58 -7.01
N VAL A 29 8.34 -1.72 -8.27
CA VAL A 29 7.65 -2.60 -9.20
C VAL A 29 8.67 -3.51 -9.89
N PHE A 30 8.32 -4.78 -10.01
CA PHE A 30 8.99 -5.70 -10.92
C PHE A 30 7.97 -6.37 -11.83
N ALA A 31 8.42 -6.67 -13.04
CA ALA A 31 7.63 -7.35 -14.07
C ALA A 31 8.41 -8.57 -14.56
N MET A 32 7.72 -9.67 -14.79
CA MET A 32 8.30 -10.94 -15.22
C MET A 32 7.50 -11.54 -16.35
N SER A 33 8.20 -12.18 -17.27
CA SER A 33 7.63 -13.04 -18.33
C SER A 33 8.58 -14.20 -18.58
N ASP A 34 8.04 -15.33 -18.96
CA ASP A 34 8.82 -16.48 -19.42
C ASP A 34 9.21 -16.38 -20.90
N GLY A 35 8.92 -15.27 -21.55
CA GLY A 35 9.18 -15.03 -22.97
C GLY A 35 8.21 -15.72 -23.91
N THR A 36 7.16 -16.36 -23.37
CA THR A 36 6.10 -17.00 -24.16
C THR A 36 4.82 -16.16 -24.18
N ASP A 37 3.79 -16.67 -24.87
CA ASP A 37 2.46 -16.04 -24.92
C ASP A 37 1.68 -16.16 -23.59
N ASN A 38 2.26 -16.75 -22.53
CA ASN A 38 1.67 -16.80 -21.20
C ASN A 38 1.49 -15.42 -20.57
N GLY A 39 2.21 -14.42 -21.08
CA GLY A 39 2.05 -13.01 -20.72
C GLY A 39 2.99 -12.52 -19.63
N ILE A 40 2.68 -11.34 -19.13
CA ILE A 40 3.50 -10.64 -18.14
C ILE A 40 2.78 -10.63 -16.79
N VAL A 41 3.51 -10.93 -15.73
CA VAL A 41 3.07 -10.76 -14.33
C VAL A 41 3.78 -9.55 -13.75
N VAL A 42 3.02 -8.66 -13.12
CA VAL A 42 3.54 -7.46 -12.47
C VAL A 42 3.25 -7.51 -10.98
N HIS A 43 4.25 -7.15 -10.20
CA HIS A 43 4.13 -6.95 -8.75
C HIS A 43 4.55 -5.53 -8.38
N ALA A 44 3.63 -4.78 -7.79
CA ALA A 44 3.88 -3.46 -7.23
C ALA A 44 3.78 -3.49 -5.71
N VAL A 45 4.78 -2.97 -5.02
CA VAL A 45 4.84 -2.89 -3.56
C VAL A 45 4.99 -1.44 -3.15
N LEU A 46 4.11 -0.97 -2.28
CA LEU A 46 4.06 0.42 -1.85
C LEU A 46 4.46 0.56 -0.37
N ASP A 47 5.22 1.60 -0.07
CA ASP A 47 5.51 2.02 1.30
C ASP A 47 4.27 2.72 1.88
N ALA A 48 3.24 1.95 2.19
CA ALA A 48 1.97 2.42 2.73
C ALA A 48 1.46 1.46 3.81
N TYR A 49 0.54 1.96 4.64
CA TYR A 49 -0.13 1.13 5.65
C TYR A 49 -1.06 0.08 5.01
N GLY A 50 -1.85 0.49 4.05
CA GLY A 50 -2.77 -0.40 3.33
C GLY A 50 -3.46 0.32 2.18
N LEU A 51 -4.08 -0.45 1.28
CA LEU A 51 -4.92 0.06 0.21
C LEU A 51 -6.27 -0.66 0.24
N ALA A 52 -7.34 0.08 0.09
CA ALA A 52 -8.65 -0.52 -0.09
C ALA A 52 -8.80 -1.08 -1.53
N ALA A 53 -9.69 -2.03 -1.71
CA ALA A 53 -9.93 -2.63 -3.03
C ALA A 53 -10.31 -1.60 -4.11
N LYS A 54 -10.96 -0.50 -3.74
CA LYS A 54 -11.28 0.61 -4.64
C LYS A 54 -10.01 1.25 -5.21
N ASP A 55 -8.98 1.44 -4.36
CA ASP A 55 -7.74 2.11 -4.73
C ASP A 55 -6.92 1.23 -5.70
N VAL A 56 -6.89 -0.08 -5.45
CA VAL A 56 -6.27 -1.05 -6.36
C VAL A 56 -6.98 -1.06 -7.72
N ARG A 57 -8.31 -1.00 -7.74
CA ARG A 57 -9.08 -0.90 -9.00
C ARG A 57 -8.81 0.40 -9.72
N GLU A 58 -8.70 1.51 -9.00
CA GLU A 58 -8.37 2.82 -9.58
C GLU A 58 -7.01 2.79 -10.27
N ILE A 59 -5.96 2.28 -9.63
CA ILE A 59 -4.64 2.15 -10.23
C ILE A 59 -4.70 1.30 -11.51
N ARG A 60 -5.36 0.14 -11.47
CA ARG A 60 -5.49 -0.75 -12.63
C ARG A 60 -6.29 -0.11 -13.76
N SER A 61 -7.31 0.68 -13.45
CA SER A 61 -8.14 1.35 -14.47
C SER A 61 -7.33 2.36 -15.28
N ARG A 62 -6.38 3.06 -14.67
CA ARG A 62 -5.51 4.04 -15.31
C ARG A 62 -4.60 3.45 -16.39
N ILE A 63 -4.28 2.18 -16.28
CA ILE A 63 -3.41 1.45 -17.21
C ILE A 63 -4.15 0.33 -17.95
N ALA A 64 -5.47 0.33 -17.98
CA ALA A 64 -6.26 -0.78 -18.54
C ALA A 64 -5.92 -1.05 -20.02
N GLY A 65 -5.77 0.00 -20.83
CA GLY A 65 -5.35 -0.12 -22.23
C GLY A 65 -3.93 -0.69 -22.38
N PHE A 66 -3.02 -0.27 -21.53
CA PHE A 66 -1.65 -0.77 -21.50
C PHE A 66 -1.59 -2.24 -21.10
N ILE A 67 -2.35 -2.64 -20.07
CA ILE A 67 -2.48 -4.04 -19.63
C ILE A 67 -2.88 -4.93 -20.80
N LYS A 68 -3.94 -4.54 -21.52
CA LYS A 68 -4.42 -5.29 -22.67
C LYS A 68 -3.39 -5.37 -23.81
N ASN A 69 -2.77 -4.23 -24.15
CA ASN A 69 -1.85 -4.13 -25.28
C ASN A 69 -0.53 -4.89 -25.07
N LYS A 70 -0.09 -5.01 -23.80
CA LYS A 70 1.17 -5.69 -23.43
C LYS A 70 0.97 -7.13 -23.00
N ASN A 71 -0.23 -7.69 -23.08
CA ASN A 71 -0.56 -9.02 -22.59
C ASN A 71 -0.17 -9.21 -21.10
N ILE A 72 -0.50 -8.21 -20.25
CA ILE A 72 -0.27 -8.32 -18.82
C ILE A 72 -1.42 -9.12 -18.22
N VAL A 73 -1.11 -10.32 -17.75
CA VAL A 73 -2.13 -11.28 -17.24
C VAL A 73 -2.40 -11.10 -15.76
N SER A 74 -1.49 -10.47 -15.04
CA SER A 74 -1.68 -10.19 -13.61
C SER A 74 -0.95 -8.90 -13.21
N VAL A 75 -1.66 -8.05 -12.45
CA VAL A 75 -1.10 -6.89 -11.75
C VAL A 75 -1.43 -7.03 -10.28
N ASN A 76 -0.43 -7.43 -9.49
CA ASN A 76 -0.55 -7.57 -8.05
C ASN A 76 -0.05 -6.29 -7.38
N ILE A 77 -0.86 -5.72 -6.50
CA ILE A 77 -0.52 -4.51 -5.76
C ILE A 77 -0.63 -4.82 -4.28
N SER A 78 0.45 -4.63 -3.54
CA SER A 78 0.53 -4.86 -2.11
C SER A 78 1.18 -3.67 -1.39
N THR A 79 1.08 -3.67 -0.08
CA THR A 79 1.71 -2.66 0.78
C THR A 79 2.58 -3.35 1.82
N LEU A 80 3.60 -2.65 2.33
CA LEU A 80 4.47 -3.14 3.39
C LEU A 80 3.84 -3.10 4.79
N HIS A 81 2.64 -2.55 4.91
CA HIS A 81 1.96 -2.33 6.18
C HIS A 81 2.76 -1.44 7.13
N GLN A 82 3.39 -0.40 6.57
CA GLN A 82 4.20 0.54 7.30
C GLN A 82 3.34 1.52 8.12
N HIS A 83 3.71 1.73 9.39
CA HIS A 83 2.99 2.57 10.35
C HIS A 83 3.58 4.00 10.50
N SER A 84 4.44 4.40 9.58
CA SER A 84 5.06 5.74 9.54
C SER A 84 4.83 6.44 8.20
N ALA A 85 3.82 5.98 7.44
CA ALA A 85 3.41 6.56 6.17
C ALA A 85 2.09 7.35 6.32
N ILE A 86 1.75 8.10 5.28
CA ILE A 86 0.46 8.82 5.20
C ILE A 86 -0.70 7.82 5.23
N ASP A 87 -1.80 8.21 5.88
CA ASP A 87 -3.01 7.38 5.95
C ASP A 87 -3.67 7.22 4.58
N THR A 88 -3.60 6.00 4.07
CA THR A 88 -4.18 5.59 2.79
C THR A 88 -5.50 4.84 2.92
N LEU A 89 -5.87 4.43 4.14
CA LEU A 89 -7.14 3.74 4.41
C LEU A 89 -8.25 4.65 4.94
N GLY A 90 -7.90 5.85 5.40
CA GLY A 90 -8.86 6.78 5.97
C GLY A 90 -9.31 6.41 7.39
N LEU A 91 -8.45 5.70 8.14
CA LEU A 91 -8.79 5.21 9.47
C LEU A 91 -8.33 6.14 10.60
N ASN A 92 -7.51 7.14 10.30
CA ASN A 92 -6.86 7.97 11.33
C ASN A 92 -7.40 9.40 11.42
N GLY A 93 -8.51 9.70 10.74
CA GLY A 93 -9.25 10.95 10.86
C GLY A 93 -10.37 10.87 11.91
N ASP A 94 -11.44 11.63 11.67
CA ASP A 94 -12.60 11.72 12.57
C ASP A 94 -13.36 10.40 12.77
N LEU A 95 -13.16 9.42 11.86
CA LEU A 95 -13.76 8.09 12.02
C LEU A 95 -13.31 7.42 13.32
N ASN A 96 -12.04 7.56 13.71
CA ASN A 96 -11.57 7.08 14.99
C ASN A 96 -12.24 7.77 16.16
N LYS A 97 -12.45 9.06 16.06
CA LYS A 97 -13.18 9.84 17.06
C LYS A 97 -14.60 9.29 17.24
N VAL A 98 -15.30 9.05 16.14
CA VAL A 98 -16.67 8.48 16.18
C VAL A 98 -16.67 7.07 16.75
N LEU A 99 -15.73 6.22 16.38
CA LEU A 99 -15.65 4.83 16.84
C LEU A 99 -15.31 4.71 18.33
N PHE A 100 -14.40 5.56 18.84
CA PHE A 100 -13.88 5.45 20.20
C PHE A 100 -14.62 6.31 21.22
N GLU A 101 -15.28 7.40 20.82
CA GLU A 101 -16.12 8.17 21.76
C GLU A 101 -17.41 7.47 22.11
N ASN A 102 -17.67 6.29 21.54
CA ASN A 102 -18.85 5.46 21.78
C ASN A 102 -20.16 6.25 21.82
N THR A 103 -20.18 7.31 21.06
CA THR A 103 -21.27 8.25 21.07
C THR A 103 -22.03 8.11 19.75
N PHE A 104 -22.61 6.92 19.56
CA PHE A 104 -23.77 6.83 18.66
C PHE A 104 -24.73 8.03 18.88
N LYS A 105 -24.81 8.53 20.10
CA LYS A 105 -25.56 9.74 20.44
C LYS A 105 -25.00 11.02 19.80
N ASN A 106 -23.70 11.15 19.66
CA ASN A 106 -23.10 12.30 19.00
C ASN A 106 -22.98 12.09 17.48
N ALA A 107 -22.81 10.84 17.03
CA ALA A 107 -22.81 10.50 15.61
C ALA A 107 -24.20 10.70 14.94
N VAL A 108 -25.29 10.51 15.67
CA VAL A 108 -26.66 10.74 15.18
C VAL A 108 -26.96 12.22 14.91
N GLY A 109 -26.21 13.14 15.52
CA GLY A 109 -26.31 14.58 15.25
C GLY A 109 -25.21 15.14 14.32
N MET A 110 -24.25 14.31 13.90
CA MET A 110 -23.17 14.74 12.99
C MET A 110 -23.62 14.61 11.54
N ASP A 111 -23.38 15.64 10.76
CA ASP A 111 -23.47 15.53 9.30
C ASP A 111 -22.30 14.68 8.79
N PRO A 112 -22.54 13.50 8.20
CA PRO A 112 -21.46 12.63 7.69
C PRO A 112 -20.56 13.32 6.65
N SER A 113 -21.07 14.35 5.96
CA SER A 113 -20.31 15.11 4.97
C SER A 113 -19.20 15.97 5.59
N THR A 114 -19.29 16.25 6.88
CA THR A 114 -18.30 17.05 7.62
C THR A 114 -17.21 16.19 8.25
N LEU A 115 -17.35 14.86 8.23
CA LEU A 115 -16.36 13.95 8.80
C LEU A 115 -15.14 13.83 7.88
N HIS A 116 -13.97 14.10 8.43
CA HIS A 116 -12.71 13.90 7.73
C HIS A 116 -12.21 12.47 7.96
N ASN A 117 -12.10 11.70 6.90
CA ASN A 117 -11.73 10.29 6.97
C ASN A 117 -10.21 10.02 7.09
N GLY A 118 -9.39 11.06 7.17
CA GLY A 118 -7.93 10.93 7.26
C GLY A 118 -7.20 10.79 5.93
N GLN A 119 -7.88 10.43 4.84
CA GLN A 119 -7.26 10.38 3.52
C GLN A 119 -7.09 11.81 2.97
N ASN A 120 -5.87 12.12 2.51
CA ASN A 120 -5.62 13.31 1.72
C ASN A 120 -5.85 13.00 0.24
N LYS A 121 -6.79 13.69 -0.40
CA LYS A 121 -7.18 13.41 -1.80
C LYS A 121 -6.04 13.65 -2.80
N GLU A 122 -5.28 14.70 -2.60
CA GLU A 122 -4.16 15.05 -3.48
C GLU A 122 -3.04 14.00 -3.36
N TYR A 123 -2.74 13.56 -2.15
CA TYR A 123 -1.80 12.48 -1.93
C TYR A 123 -2.25 11.16 -2.57
N MET A 124 -3.52 10.79 -2.43
CA MET A 124 -4.07 9.57 -3.06
C MET A 124 -4.01 9.65 -4.58
N GLU A 125 -4.31 10.79 -5.16
CA GLU A 125 -4.20 11.01 -6.61
C GLU A 125 -2.75 10.86 -7.10
N HIS A 126 -1.81 11.44 -6.37
CA HIS A 126 -0.38 11.30 -6.64
C HIS A 126 0.07 9.82 -6.54
N LEU A 127 -0.38 9.11 -5.48
CA LEU A 127 -0.08 7.70 -5.28
C LEU A 127 -0.60 6.82 -6.42
N TYR A 128 -1.84 7.04 -6.87
CA TYR A 128 -2.41 6.27 -7.98
C TYR A 128 -1.63 6.50 -9.28
N LYS A 129 -1.35 7.78 -9.59
CA LYS A 129 -0.60 8.15 -10.77
C LYS A 129 0.82 7.56 -10.75
N THR A 130 1.54 7.77 -9.67
CA THR A 130 2.92 7.28 -9.52
C THR A 130 2.98 5.76 -9.61
N THR A 131 2.05 5.04 -8.99
CA THR A 131 2.00 3.59 -9.08
C THR A 131 1.74 3.11 -10.50
N ALA A 132 0.77 3.72 -11.18
CA ALA A 132 0.46 3.40 -12.56
C ALA A 132 1.64 3.65 -13.51
N ASP A 133 2.28 4.81 -13.40
CA ASP A 133 3.45 5.18 -14.20
C ASP A 133 4.64 4.24 -13.94
N THR A 134 4.88 3.86 -12.68
CA THR A 134 5.96 2.93 -12.32
C THR A 134 5.72 1.54 -12.89
N ILE A 135 4.47 1.06 -12.91
CA ILE A 135 4.10 -0.21 -13.56
C ILE A 135 4.41 -0.15 -15.06
N VAL A 136 4.00 0.93 -15.72
CA VAL A 136 4.27 1.12 -17.16
C VAL A 136 5.79 1.14 -17.43
N ALA A 137 6.54 1.85 -16.59
CA ALA A 137 8.00 1.93 -16.71
C ALA A 137 8.66 0.55 -16.51
N ALA A 138 8.25 -0.19 -15.50
CA ALA A 138 8.81 -1.51 -15.23
C ALA A 138 8.62 -2.49 -16.40
N VAL A 139 7.41 -2.52 -16.98
CA VAL A 139 7.12 -3.39 -18.13
C VAL A 139 7.87 -2.95 -19.39
N ASN A 140 8.01 -1.65 -19.64
CA ASN A 140 8.74 -1.15 -20.81
C ASN A 140 10.25 -1.33 -20.71
N ASN A 141 10.78 -1.46 -19.48
CA ASN A 141 12.21 -1.63 -19.21
C ASN A 141 12.58 -3.12 -18.97
N MET A 142 11.68 -4.05 -19.27
CA MET A 142 12.02 -5.48 -19.17
C MET A 142 13.13 -5.84 -20.14
N GLU A 143 14.10 -6.60 -19.65
CA GLU A 143 15.22 -7.13 -20.44
C GLU A 143 15.33 -8.64 -20.22
N PRO A 144 15.87 -9.39 -21.17
CA PRO A 144 16.21 -10.79 -20.95
C PRO A 144 17.18 -10.94 -19.81
N GLY A 145 16.95 -11.90 -18.92
CA GLY A 145 17.79 -12.16 -17.76
C GLY A 145 17.62 -13.57 -17.23
N GLU A 146 18.46 -13.92 -16.29
CA GLU A 146 18.36 -15.16 -15.54
C GLU A 146 17.74 -14.88 -14.17
N MET A 147 16.91 -15.80 -13.70
CA MET A 147 16.23 -15.67 -12.43
C MET A 147 16.87 -16.60 -11.40
N TYR A 148 17.30 -16.04 -10.28
CA TYR A 148 17.89 -16.79 -9.19
C TYR A 148 16.99 -16.71 -7.96
N PHE A 149 16.75 -17.86 -7.37
CA PHE A 149 16.00 -17.99 -6.13
C PHE A 149 16.93 -18.45 -5.01
N SER A 150 16.85 -17.77 -3.88
CA SER A 150 17.59 -18.17 -2.68
C SER A 150 16.72 -18.02 -1.43
N GLN A 151 17.08 -18.78 -0.41
CA GLN A 151 16.40 -18.76 0.89
C GLN A 151 17.45 -18.76 1.99
N THR A 152 17.23 -18.03 3.06
CA THR A 152 18.06 -18.04 4.26
C THR A 152 17.18 -17.95 5.51
N ASP A 153 17.65 -18.59 6.58
CA ASP A 153 17.01 -18.48 7.89
C ASP A 153 17.34 -17.12 8.51
N VAL A 154 16.31 -16.43 8.99
CA VAL A 154 16.42 -15.12 9.63
C VAL A 154 15.68 -15.07 10.98
N HIS A 155 15.50 -16.20 11.64
CA HIS A 155 14.75 -16.30 12.90
C HIS A 155 15.26 -15.32 13.98
N GLU A 156 16.55 -14.95 13.95
CA GLU A 156 17.14 -13.98 14.90
C GLU A 156 16.57 -12.56 14.73
N TYR A 157 16.02 -12.24 13.55
CA TYR A 157 15.51 -10.91 13.20
C TYR A 157 13.98 -10.83 13.22
N ILE A 158 13.31 -11.97 13.37
CA ILE A 158 11.84 -12.07 13.32
C ILE A 158 11.32 -12.55 14.66
N ARG A 159 10.24 -11.96 15.13
CA ARG A 159 9.57 -12.39 16.34
C ARG A 159 8.06 -12.26 16.20
N ASP A 160 7.35 -13.35 16.47
CA ASP A 160 5.93 -13.26 16.79
C ASP A 160 5.77 -12.79 18.25
N LYS A 161 4.91 -11.81 18.47
CA LYS A 161 4.65 -11.25 19.81
C LYS A 161 3.61 -12.03 20.61
N ARG A 162 2.99 -13.04 20.02
CA ARG A 162 1.91 -13.84 20.63
C ARG A 162 2.36 -15.27 20.85
N ASP A 163 1.85 -15.87 21.91
CA ASP A 163 2.04 -17.30 22.17
C ASP A 163 0.83 -18.11 21.66
N PRO A 164 1.03 -19.30 21.07
CA PRO A 164 2.33 -19.86 20.69
C PRO A 164 2.94 -19.07 19.51
N GLN A 165 4.25 -18.86 19.54
CA GLN A 165 4.95 -18.19 18.45
C GLN A 165 4.83 -19.02 17.17
N THR A 166 4.30 -18.39 16.12
CA THR A 166 4.10 -19.04 14.82
C THR A 166 4.52 -18.10 13.72
N PHE A 167 5.64 -18.36 13.08
CA PHE A 167 6.15 -17.56 11.96
C PHE A 167 7.03 -18.42 11.05
N ASP A 168 7.15 -18.00 9.79
CA ASP A 168 8.11 -18.57 8.86
C ASP A 168 9.45 -17.84 9.05
N PRO A 169 10.53 -18.55 9.47
CA PRO A 169 11.83 -17.94 9.68
C PRO A 169 12.59 -17.69 8.36
N ASN A 170 12.06 -18.09 7.24
CA ASN A 170 12.76 -18.03 5.98
C ASN A 170 12.59 -16.69 5.27
N LEU A 171 13.69 -16.04 4.93
CA LEU A 171 13.74 -14.95 3.97
C LEU A 171 13.96 -15.53 2.57
N ASN A 172 12.98 -15.36 1.71
CA ASN A 172 13.04 -15.74 0.31
C ASN A 172 13.50 -14.55 -0.54
N ARG A 173 14.46 -14.77 -1.40
CA ARG A 173 15.00 -13.77 -2.32
C ARG A 173 14.86 -14.25 -3.75
N LEU A 174 14.33 -13.36 -4.59
CA LEU A 174 14.30 -13.49 -6.03
C LEU A 174 15.17 -12.37 -6.62
N CYS A 175 16.08 -12.68 -7.53
CA CYS A 175 16.93 -11.72 -8.23
C CYS A 175 17.27 -12.22 -9.65
#